data_ce37c88485b86c430090ee65f439204a
#
_entry.id   ce37c88485b86c430090ee65f439204a
#
_cell.length_a   1.000
_cell.length_b   1.000
_cell.length_c   1.000
_cell.angle_alpha   90.00
_cell.angle_beta   90.00
_cell.angle_gamma   90.00
#
_symmetry.space_group_name_H-M   'P 1'
#
loop_
_entity.id
_entity.type
_entity.pdbx_description
1 polymer ?
#
loop_
_entity_poly.entity_id
_entity_poly.type
_entity_poly.pdbx_seq_one_letter_code
_entity_poly.pdbx_strand_id
1 'polypeptide(L)'
;MKAKISSISQSDEISLFGFNNDTLFMLGLGLNGLKIGDDVVLGFKSSDVIIATSVLSDCSLNNVLKSIIIGVEVGKIVSVVELKYRNFNFQSIITTKSFNRLNLKVGNEIYAYIKATSLHISEILC
;
A
#
# COMPACT_ATOMS: atom_id res chain seq x y z
N MET A 1 2.04 3.43 -8.19
CA MET A 1 1.40 4.65 -7.60
C MET A 1 2.43 5.77 -7.55
N LYS A 2 2.09 6.88 -8.16
CA LYS A 2 2.99 8.05 -8.14
C LYS A 2 3.02 8.70 -6.76
N ALA A 3 4.20 9.11 -6.32
CA ALA A 3 4.38 9.75 -5.03
C ALA A 3 5.55 10.73 -5.08
N LYS A 4 5.53 11.71 -4.18
CA LYS A 4 6.60 12.69 -4.03
C LYS A 4 7.26 12.49 -2.67
N ILE A 5 8.58 12.42 -2.65
CA ILE A 5 9.33 12.27 -1.40
C ILE A 5 9.17 13.53 -0.57
N SER A 6 8.63 13.39 0.64
CA SER A 6 8.41 14.50 1.57
C SER A 6 9.40 14.53 2.74
N SER A 7 9.98 13.38 3.08
CA SER A 7 10.99 13.30 4.14
C SER A 7 11.93 12.13 3.90
N ILE A 8 13.15 12.25 4.42
CA ILE A 8 14.16 11.19 4.40
C ILE A 8 14.85 11.20 5.75
N SER A 9 14.80 10.06 6.44
CA SER A 9 15.57 9.84 7.66
C SER A 9 16.51 8.68 7.41
N GLN A 10 17.76 8.82 7.81
CA GLN A 10 18.78 7.81 7.53
C GLN A 10 19.55 7.45 8.79
N SER A 11 19.75 6.16 9.00
CA SER A 11 20.60 5.63 10.05
C SER A 11 21.39 4.44 9.48
N ASP A 12 22.70 4.58 9.40
CA ASP A 12 23.59 3.63 8.74
C ASP A 12 23.17 3.43 7.27
N GLU A 13 22.83 2.21 6.87
CA GLU A 13 22.42 1.90 5.49
C GLU A 13 20.89 1.88 5.32
N ILE A 14 20.16 2.11 6.40
CA ILE A 14 18.69 2.07 6.37
C ILE A 14 18.15 3.49 6.24
N SER A 15 17.24 3.67 5.31
CA SER A 15 16.55 4.94 5.10
C SER A 15 15.05 4.75 5.28
N LEU A 16 14.43 5.72 5.95
CA LEU A 16 12.98 5.81 6.02
C LEU A 16 12.54 6.97 5.14
N PHE A 17 11.81 6.65 4.08
CA PHE A 17 11.26 7.64 3.17
C PHE A 17 9.81 7.91 3.51
N GLY A 18 9.45 9.18 3.64
CA GLY A 18 8.06 9.62 3.71
C GLY A 18 7.64 10.16 2.37
N PHE A 19 6.38 9.95 1.99
CA PHE A 19 5.82 10.40 0.72
C PHE A 19 4.53 11.16 0.95
N ASN A 20 4.24 12.11 0.07
CA ASN A 20 2.96 12.83 0.03
C ASN A 20 2.62 13.45 1.38
N ASN A 21 3.49 14.35 1.88
CA ASN A 21 3.37 15.00 3.20
C ASN A 21 3.36 13.97 4.35
N ASP A 22 4.23 12.96 4.24
CA ASP A 22 4.39 11.91 5.25
C ASP A 22 3.09 11.14 5.54
N THR A 23 2.35 10.86 4.47
CA THR A 23 1.16 9.98 4.56
C THR A 23 1.47 8.53 4.24
N LEU A 24 2.61 8.27 3.59
CA LEU A 24 3.08 6.92 3.26
C LEU A 24 4.55 6.81 3.63
N PHE A 25 4.99 5.63 4.05
CA PHE A 25 6.36 5.39 4.45
C PHE A 25 6.91 4.12 3.84
N MET A 26 8.19 4.17 3.48
CA MET A 26 8.93 3.03 2.92
C MET A 26 10.28 2.92 3.62
N LEU A 27 10.66 1.69 3.96
CA LEU A 27 12.02 1.38 4.41
C LEU A 27 12.85 0.94 3.21
N GLY A 28 14.01 1.55 3.03
CA GLY A 28 14.94 1.24 1.94
C GLY A 28 16.33 0.97 2.44
N LEU A 29 17.06 0.15 1.69
CA LEU A 29 18.49 -0.15 1.94
C LEU A 29 19.30 0.34 0.76
N GLY A 30 20.37 1.10 1.04
CA GLY A 30 21.32 1.49 0.01
C GLY A 30 20.78 2.37 -1.10
N LEU A 31 19.66 3.06 -0.87
CA LEU A 31 19.08 3.95 -1.86
C LEU A 31 19.72 5.33 -1.76
N ASN A 32 20.69 5.57 -2.62
CA ASN A 32 21.44 6.83 -2.68
C ASN A 32 20.93 7.70 -3.82
N GLY A 33 21.10 9.01 -3.68
CA GLY A 33 20.78 9.97 -4.74
C GLY A 33 19.35 10.45 -4.79
N LEU A 34 18.50 9.97 -3.90
CA LEU A 34 17.12 10.44 -3.78
C LEU A 34 17.05 11.67 -2.89
N LYS A 35 16.20 12.63 -3.25
CA LYS A 35 16.05 13.90 -2.53
C LYS A 35 14.61 14.18 -2.21
N ILE A 36 14.38 14.97 -1.17
CA ILE A 36 13.06 15.53 -0.89
C ILE A 36 12.59 16.32 -2.11
N GLY A 37 11.35 16.06 -2.54
CA GLY A 37 10.77 16.67 -3.74
C GLY A 37 10.85 15.81 -4.99
N ASP A 38 11.64 14.73 -4.97
CA ASP A 38 11.72 13.82 -6.11
C ASP A 38 10.39 13.08 -6.29
N ASP A 39 9.99 12.92 -7.55
CA ASP A 39 8.80 12.15 -7.93
C ASP A 39 9.22 10.72 -8.26
N VAL A 40 8.49 9.77 -7.71
CA VAL A 40 8.75 8.36 -7.89
C VAL A 40 7.47 7.59 -8.17
N VAL A 41 7.61 6.38 -8.68
CA VAL A 41 6.51 5.42 -8.77
C VAL A 41 6.77 4.34 -7.72
N LEU A 42 5.82 4.17 -6.81
CA LEU A 42 5.86 3.14 -5.78
C LEU A 42 5.16 1.88 -6.28
N GLY A 43 5.76 0.73 -5.97
CA GLY A 43 5.20 -0.57 -6.27
C GLY A 43 5.08 -1.42 -5.01
N PHE A 44 4.18 -2.38 -5.08
CA PHE A 44 3.99 -3.39 -4.04
C PHE A 44 3.24 -4.58 -4.65
N LYS A 45 3.34 -5.72 -3.98
CA LYS A 45 2.67 -6.93 -4.46
C LYS A 45 1.23 -6.97 -3.97
N SER A 46 0.32 -7.47 -4.82
CA SER A 46 -1.08 -7.67 -4.42
C SER A 46 -1.22 -8.58 -3.20
N SER A 47 -0.30 -9.53 -3.05
CA SER A 47 -0.28 -10.43 -1.89
C SER A 47 0.15 -9.77 -0.59
N ASP A 48 0.71 -8.55 -0.65
CA ASP A 48 1.14 -7.80 0.52
C ASP A 48 0.11 -6.78 1.00
N VAL A 49 -1.03 -6.69 0.31
CA VAL A 49 -2.10 -5.76 0.67
C VAL A 49 -3.05 -6.42 1.65
N ILE A 50 -3.19 -5.81 2.82
CA ILE A 50 -4.09 -6.29 3.87
C ILE A 50 -5.38 -5.47 3.82
N ILE A 51 -6.52 -6.14 3.87
CA ILE A 51 -7.83 -5.48 3.90
C ILE A 51 -8.39 -5.50 5.32
N ALA A 52 -8.79 -4.34 5.80
CA ALA A 52 -9.50 -4.19 7.06
C ALA A 52 -10.79 -3.41 6.80
N THR A 53 -11.86 -3.79 7.49
CA THR A 53 -13.16 -3.11 7.37
C THR A 53 -13.30 -1.94 8.33
N SER A 54 -12.35 -1.79 9.25
CA SER A 54 -12.26 -0.67 10.17
C SER A 54 -10.80 -0.28 10.36
N VAL A 55 -10.57 0.91 10.90
CA VAL A 55 -9.21 1.39 11.16
C VAL A 55 -8.54 0.53 12.22
N LEU A 56 -7.30 0.09 11.93
CA LEU A 56 -6.47 -0.67 12.85
C LEU A 56 -5.62 0.30 13.67
N SER A 57 -5.75 0.26 15.00
CA SER A 57 -5.00 1.14 15.89
C SER A 57 -3.84 0.44 16.62
N ASP A 58 -3.99 -0.84 16.89
CA ASP A 58 -3.01 -1.62 17.68
C ASP A 58 -2.19 -2.55 16.80
N CYS A 59 -1.51 -1.97 15.80
CA CYS A 59 -0.67 -2.75 14.88
C CYS A 59 0.54 -1.93 14.44
N SER A 60 1.53 -2.62 13.87
CA SER A 60 2.75 -1.98 13.38
C SER A 60 2.66 -1.49 11.93
N LEU A 61 1.48 -1.53 11.32
CA LEU A 61 1.28 -1.10 9.94
C LEU A 61 1.15 0.43 9.89
N ASN A 62 1.94 1.06 9.02
CA ASN A 62 1.99 2.51 8.91
C ASN A 62 1.19 3.05 7.73
N ASN A 63 1.11 2.29 6.63
CA ASN A 63 0.51 2.77 5.40
C ASN A 63 -0.92 2.30 5.28
N VAL A 64 -1.85 3.25 5.14
CA VAL A 64 -3.25 2.94 4.94
C VAL A 64 -3.78 3.71 3.74
N LEU A 65 -4.49 3.01 2.85
CA LEU A 65 -5.16 3.60 1.70
C LEU A 65 -6.66 3.31 1.85
N LYS A 66 -7.43 4.34 2.19
CA LYS A 66 -8.88 4.22 2.27
C LYS A 66 -9.41 4.07 0.85
N SER A 67 -9.91 2.90 0.53
CA SER A 67 -10.20 2.50 -0.85
C SER A 67 -11.62 1.98 -0.99
N ILE A 68 -12.08 1.92 -2.24
CA ILE A 68 -13.39 1.37 -2.57
C ILE A 68 -13.18 0.09 -3.35
N ILE A 69 -13.96 -0.94 -3.03
CA ILE A 69 -13.95 -2.19 -3.79
C ILE A 69 -14.69 -1.95 -5.10
N ILE A 70 -13.98 -2.11 -6.22
CA ILE A 70 -14.54 -1.91 -7.56
C ILE A 70 -14.78 -3.21 -8.32
N GLY A 71 -14.25 -4.32 -7.82
CA GLY A 71 -14.45 -5.63 -8.42
C GLY A 71 -13.99 -6.72 -7.49
N VAL A 72 -14.51 -7.91 -7.70
CA VAL A 72 -14.10 -9.10 -6.94
C VAL A 72 -14.08 -10.30 -7.87
N GLU A 73 -13.09 -11.16 -7.67
CA GLU A 73 -13.01 -12.46 -8.34
C GLU A 73 -12.84 -13.52 -7.25
N VAL A 74 -13.92 -14.22 -6.97
CA VAL A 74 -13.97 -15.17 -5.86
C VAL A 74 -13.61 -16.56 -6.35
N GLY A 75 -12.44 -17.06 -5.93
CA GLY A 75 -12.02 -18.42 -6.19
C GLY A 75 -12.42 -19.33 -5.04
N LYS A 76 -12.10 -20.61 -5.18
CA LYS A 76 -12.41 -21.60 -4.17
C LYS A 76 -11.58 -21.40 -2.90
N ILE A 77 -10.29 -21.08 -3.06
CA ILE A 77 -9.33 -20.93 -1.96
C ILE A 77 -8.83 -19.50 -1.84
N VAL A 78 -8.60 -18.83 -2.98
CA VAL A 78 -8.05 -17.49 -3.07
C VAL A 78 -9.04 -16.59 -3.80
N SER A 79 -9.18 -15.38 -3.31
CA SER A 79 -10.01 -14.34 -3.93
C SER A 79 -9.17 -13.11 -4.24
N VAL A 80 -9.49 -12.44 -5.34
CA VAL A 80 -8.84 -11.19 -5.74
C VAL A 80 -9.86 -10.06 -5.57
N VAL A 81 -9.46 -9.04 -4.83
CA VAL A 81 -10.28 -7.84 -4.60
C VAL A 81 -9.64 -6.68 -5.35
N GLU A 82 -10.39 -6.10 -6.28
CA GLU A 82 -9.93 -4.92 -7.00
C GLU A 82 -10.33 -3.67 -6.24
N LEU A 83 -9.35 -2.80 -6.01
CA LEU A 83 -9.49 -1.62 -5.16
C LEU A 83 -9.16 -0.37 -5.95
N LYS A 84 -9.80 0.73 -5.57
CA LYS A 84 -9.50 2.06 -6.11
C LYS A 84 -9.24 3.03 -4.96
N TYR A 85 -8.06 3.60 -4.96
CA TYR A 85 -7.66 4.67 -4.05
C TYR A 85 -7.38 5.92 -4.89
N ARG A 86 -8.23 6.94 -4.77
CA ARG A 86 -8.17 8.14 -5.64
C ARG A 86 -8.20 7.71 -7.10
N ASN A 87 -7.16 8.00 -7.88
CA ASN A 87 -7.06 7.62 -9.31
C ASN A 87 -6.19 6.39 -9.53
N PHE A 88 -5.84 5.68 -8.47
CA PHE A 88 -4.95 4.52 -8.52
C PHE A 88 -5.75 3.23 -8.27
N ASN A 89 -5.66 2.30 -9.23
CA ASN A 89 -6.28 0.99 -9.12
C ASN A 89 -5.23 -0.04 -8.73
N PHE A 90 -5.55 -0.90 -7.81
CA PHE A 90 -4.67 -1.97 -7.37
C PHE A 90 -5.51 -3.15 -6.88
N GLN A 91 -4.83 -4.24 -6.51
CA GLN A 91 -5.50 -5.46 -6.10
C GLN A 91 -4.98 -5.93 -4.75
N SER A 92 -5.83 -6.68 -4.05
CA SER A 92 -5.44 -7.44 -2.87
C SER A 92 -5.81 -8.89 -3.09
N ILE A 93 -4.85 -9.78 -2.88
CA ILE A 93 -5.07 -11.23 -2.94
C ILE A 93 -5.20 -11.73 -1.52
N ILE A 94 -6.37 -12.26 -1.19
CA ILE A 94 -6.67 -12.78 0.15
C ILE A 94 -7.28 -14.17 0.05
N THR A 95 -7.36 -14.87 1.17
CA THR A 95 -8.05 -16.15 1.17
C THR A 95 -9.55 -15.92 0.97
N THR A 96 -10.21 -16.84 0.30
CA THR A 96 -11.67 -16.79 0.15
C THR A 96 -12.36 -16.87 1.51
N LYS A 97 -11.74 -17.59 2.46
CA LYS A 97 -12.23 -17.66 3.83
C LYS A 97 -12.27 -16.27 4.48
N SER A 98 -11.22 -15.46 4.32
CA SER A 98 -11.19 -14.07 4.82
C SER A 98 -12.19 -13.18 4.07
N PHE A 99 -12.30 -13.36 2.76
CA PHE A 99 -13.25 -12.63 1.94
C PHE A 99 -14.68 -12.82 2.47
N ASN A 100 -15.05 -14.06 2.74
CA ASN A 100 -16.38 -14.39 3.26
C ASN A 100 -16.60 -13.88 4.68
N ARG A 101 -15.59 -14.04 5.56
CA ARG A 101 -15.67 -13.57 6.94
C ARG A 101 -15.88 -12.07 7.02
N LEU A 102 -15.22 -11.31 6.17
CA LEU A 102 -15.31 -9.86 6.15
C LEU A 102 -16.55 -9.35 5.39
N ASN A 103 -17.27 -10.25 4.74
CA ASN A 103 -18.48 -9.93 3.97
C ASN A 103 -18.25 -8.78 2.97
N LEU A 104 -17.18 -8.89 2.20
CA LEU A 104 -16.77 -7.84 1.26
C LEU A 104 -17.68 -7.81 0.04
N LYS A 105 -18.02 -6.61 -0.41
CA LYS A 105 -18.89 -6.39 -1.59
C LYS A 105 -18.39 -5.22 -2.40
N VAL A 106 -18.63 -5.26 -3.70
CA VAL A 106 -18.36 -4.13 -4.59
C VAL A 106 -19.10 -2.90 -4.07
N GLY A 107 -18.41 -1.77 -4.03
CA GLY A 107 -18.94 -0.51 -3.49
C GLY A 107 -18.61 -0.27 -2.02
N ASN A 108 -18.14 -1.30 -1.30
CA ASN A 108 -17.74 -1.12 0.09
C ASN A 108 -16.47 -0.28 0.19
N GLU A 109 -16.45 0.60 1.18
CA GLU A 109 -15.27 1.33 1.60
C GLU A 109 -14.48 0.45 2.57
N ILE A 110 -13.18 0.30 2.33
CA ILE A 110 -12.30 -0.50 3.18
C ILE A 110 -10.98 0.24 3.40
N TYR A 111 -10.17 -0.29 4.29
CA TYR A 111 -8.84 0.23 4.56
C TYR A 111 -7.82 -0.80 4.09
N ALA A 112 -7.02 -0.41 3.09
CA ALA A 112 -5.94 -1.25 2.58
C ALA A 112 -4.66 -0.87 3.30
N TYR A 113 -4.03 -1.82 3.98
CA TYR A 113 -2.79 -1.61 4.73
C TYR A 113 -1.63 -2.28 4.00
N ILE A 114 -0.50 -1.58 3.96
CA ILE A 114 0.72 -2.09 3.34
C ILE A 114 1.89 -1.77 4.28
N LYS A 115 2.72 -2.76 4.58
CA LYS A 115 3.90 -2.57 5.42
C LYS A 115 4.90 -1.66 4.72
N ALA A 116 5.60 -0.83 5.50
CA ALA A 116 6.68 0.00 4.97
C ALA A 116 7.76 -0.82 4.27
N THR A 117 7.99 -2.06 4.72
CA THR A 117 8.96 -2.98 4.11
C THR A 117 8.46 -3.62 2.83
N SER A 118 7.18 -3.51 2.50
CA SER A 118 6.59 -4.08 1.28
C SER A 118 6.53 -3.09 0.13
N LEU A 119 6.75 -1.80 0.38
CA LEU A 119 6.84 -0.79 -0.68
C LEU A 119 8.23 -0.79 -1.30
N HIS A 120 8.28 -0.54 -2.60
CA HIS A 120 9.55 -0.32 -3.30
C HIS A 120 9.38 0.77 -4.35
N ILE A 121 10.48 1.40 -4.71
CA ILE A 121 10.49 2.38 -5.79
C ILE A 121 10.71 1.60 -7.09
N SER A 122 9.71 1.61 -7.96
CA SER A 122 9.78 0.93 -9.27
C SER A 122 10.36 1.83 -10.34
N GLU A 123 10.23 3.16 -10.19
CA GLU A 123 10.72 4.12 -11.16
C GLU A 123 10.96 5.46 -10.48
N ILE A 124 12.04 6.14 -10.89
CA ILE A 124 12.33 7.52 -10.48
C ILE A 124 11.96 8.41 -11.66
N LEU A 125 11.06 9.35 -11.42
CA LEU A 125 10.60 10.29 -12.45
C LEU A 125 11.50 11.54 -12.45
N CYS A 126 11.91 11.96 -13.64
CA CYS A 126 12.75 13.15 -13.78
C CYS A 126 11.91 14.39 -14.09
#